data_bc54ad965063cb487565c2b0ab411e74
#
_entry.id   bc54ad965063cb487565c2b0ab411e74
#
_cell.length_a   1.000
_cell.length_b   1.000
_cell.length_c   1.000
_cell.angle_alpha   90.00
_cell.angle_beta   90.00
_cell.angle_gamma   90.00
#
_symmetry.space_group_name_H-M   'P 1'
#
loop_
_entity.id
_entity.type
_entity.pdbx_description
1 polymer ?
#
loop_
_entity_poly.entity_id
_entity_poly.type
_entity_poly.pdbx_seq_one_letter_code
_entity_poly.pdbx_strand_id
1 'polypeptide(L)'
;LQGVDFVFHLAGINRPQDPAEFVLGNVDLTRALCEAVGAVAAATGKKVPVVYTSSTQADRDNAYGASKLGAENALFGLQRAHGVPVHVFRLPNVFGKWCKPNYNSAVATFCHNIARGLPIQVNDPAAPVTLVYVDDVIERFMQLMDGADAALDADGFATVAPQYTTTVGELARQIQVFKDSRTTLMTERVGTGLVRALYATYVSYLPPELFAYTVPQYGDPRGVFAEMLKTPDCGQFSYFTAHPGITRGGHYHHSKTEKFLVIKGQARFKFRHMQTGETHELLTSGDKAEVVETVPGWTHDITNIGTDEMVVMLWANEVFDRARPDTFACAV
;
A
#
# COMPACT_ATOMS: atom_id res chain seq x y z
N LEU A 1 17.07 34.15 4.78
CA LEU A 1 15.87 33.92 3.98
C LEU A 1 15.79 34.72 2.67
N GLN A 2 16.87 35.44 2.29
CA GLN A 2 16.95 36.08 0.96
C GLN A 2 16.90 34.99 -0.14
N GLY A 3 15.99 35.16 -1.10
CA GLY A 3 15.81 34.16 -2.19
C GLY A 3 14.93 32.95 -1.85
N VAL A 4 14.40 32.84 -0.63
CA VAL A 4 13.46 31.78 -0.26
C VAL A 4 12.04 32.15 -0.71
N ASP A 5 11.34 31.25 -1.39
CA ASP A 5 9.98 31.48 -1.91
C ASP A 5 8.90 30.79 -1.10
N PHE A 6 9.25 29.72 -0.35
CA PHE A 6 8.34 28.93 0.46
C PHE A 6 9.08 28.26 1.62
N VAL A 7 8.45 28.12 2.78
CA VAL A 7 9.05 27.49 3.97
C VAL A 7 8.21 26.29 4.41
N PHE A 8 8.85 25.13 4.50
CA PHE A 8 8.30 23.96 5.18
C PHE A 8 8.94 23.83 6.56
N HIS A 9 8.23 24.23 7.60
CA HIS A 9 8.68 24.10 8.99
C HIS A 9 8.26 22.76 9.56
N LEU A 10 9.08 21.73 9.31
CA LEU A 10 8.84 20.34 9.72
C LEU A 10 9.64 19.96 10.97
N ALA A 11 10.57 20.82 11.39
CA ALA A 11 11.39 20.59 12.57
C ALA A 11 10.56 20.64 13.85
N GLY A 12 10.91 19.76 14.79
CA GLY A 12 10.28 19.75 16.10
C GLY A 12 10.74 18.54 16.92
N ILE A 13 10.72 18.72 18.24
CA ILE A 13 11.05 17.68 19.22
C ILE A 13 9.76 17.01 19.69
N ASN A 14 9.75 15.67 19.69
CA ASN A 14 8.59 14.86 20.09
C ASN A 14 8.88 13.83 21.19
N ARG A 15 10.16 13.53 21.47
CA ARG A 15 10.61 12.64 22.55
C ARG A 15 11.94 13.15 23.14
N PRO A 16 11.92 14.27 23.90
CA PRO A 16 13.11 14.79 24.54
C PRO A 16 13.53 13.93 25.73
N GLN A 17 14.79 14.08 26.15
CA GLN A 17 15.25 13.56 27.43
C GLN A 17 14.87 14.50 28.59
N ASP A 18 14.92 15.82 28.35
CA ASP A 18 14.47 16.85 29.26
C ASP A 18 13.20 17.53 28.70
N PRO A 19 12.10 17.63 29.46
CA PRO A 19 10.90 18.33 29.06
C PRO A 19 11.13 19.80 28.60
N ALA A 20 12.17 20.48 29.10
CA ALA A 20 12.53 21.82 28.67
C ALA A 20 12.89 21.91 27.17
N GLU A 21 13.38 20.82 26.59
CA GLU A 21 13.68 20.74 25.15
C GLU A 21 12.44 20.92 24.27
N PHE A 22 11.22 20.64 24.76
CA PHE A 22 10.00 20.92 24.02
C PHE A 22 9.84 22.41 23.73
N VAL A 23 10.14 23.29 24.72
CA VAL A 23 10.05 24.74 24.54
C VAL A 23 11.11 25.21 23.56
N LEU A 24 12.35 24.81 23.78
CA LEU A 24 13.50 25.21 22.93
C LEU A 24 13.32 24.76 21.47
N GLY A 25 12.99 23.48 21.27
CA GLY A 25 12.94 22.87 19.93
C GLY A 25 11.62 23.08 19.19
N ASN A 26 10.52 23.40 19.85
CA ASN A 26 9.24 23.64 19.19
C ASN A 26 8.86 25.13 19.22
N VAL A 27 8.85 25.79 20.40
CA VAL A 27 8.34 27.15 20.53
C VAL A 27 9.40 28.16 20.09
N ASP A 28 10.60 28.10 20.69
CA ASP A 28 11.62 29.15 20.47
C ASP A 28 12.20 29.04 19.05
N LEU A 29 12.40 27.84 18.53
CA LEU A 29 12.78 27.64 17.13
C LEU A 29 11.73 28.24 16.17
N THR A 30 10.44 28.03 16.44
CA THR A 30 9.37 28.61 15.62
C THR A 30 9.30 30.11 15.74
N ARG A 31 9.50 30.68 16.94
CA ARG A 31 9.58 32.13 17.13
C ARG A 31 10.74 32.76 16.33
N ALA A 32 11.93 32.18 16.42
CA ALA A 32 13.08 32.65 15.65
C ALA A 32 12.83 32.61 14.13
N LEU A 33 12.15 31.53 13.63
CA LEU A 33 11.72 31.47 12.24
C LEU A 33 10.73 32.61 11.92
N CYS A 34 9.72 32.84 12.76
CA CYS A 34 8.73 33.90 12.58
C CYS A 34 9.37 35.29 12.54
N GLU A 35 10.32 35.55 13.42
CA GLU A 35 11.09 36.79 13.43
C GLU A 35 11.86 37.01 12.12
N ALA A 36 12.53 35.95 11.63
CA ALA A 36 13.28 36.01 10.38
C ALA A 36 12.38 36.23 9.15
N VAL A 37 11.24 35.55 9.08
CA VAL A 37 10.26 35.71 7.99
C VAL A 37 9.59 37.09 8.06
N GLY A 38 9.21 37.53 9.27
CA GLY A 38 8.64 38.84 9.50
C GLY A 38 9.58 39.98 9.11
N ALA A 39 10.89 39.87 9.44
CA ALA A 39 11.90 40.83 9.04
C ALA A 39 12.04 40.95 7.51
N VAL A 40 12.00 39.84 6.79
CA VAL A 40 11.99 39.82 5.30
C VAL A 40 10.73 40.51 4.77
N ALA A 41 9.56 40.19 5.32
CA ALA A 41 8.30 40.78 4.89
C ALA A 41 8.29 42.33 5.13
N ALA A 42 8.79 42.76 6.27
CA ALA A 42 8.89 44.19 6.60
C ALA A 42 9.90 44.95 5.70
N ALA A 43 11.05 44.33 5.42
CA ALA A 43 12.13 44.98 4.65
C ALA A 43 11.87 44.97 3.13
N THR A 44 11.22 43.97 2.60
CA THR A 44 11.10 43.73 1.15
C THR A 44 9.68 43.74 0.61
N GLY A 45 8.68 43.67 1.48
CA GLY A 45 7.26 43.41 1.11
C GLY A 45 6.96 41.99 0.66
N LYS A 46 7.98 41.09 0.57
CA LYS A 46 7.81 39.71 0.15
C LYS A 46 7.21 38.89 1.29
N LYS A 47 6.04 38.27 1.04
CA LYS A 47 5.31 37.42 1.99
C LYS A 47 5.62 35.99 1.71
N VAL A 48 6.64 35.41 2.31
CA VAL A 48 7.06 34.02 2.12
C VAL A 48 6.11 33.09 2.86
N PRO A 49 5.31 32.23 2.18
CA PRO A 49 4.39 31.32 2.84
C PRO A 49 5.11 30.32 3.74
N VAL A 50 4.46 29.96 4.85
CA VAL A 50 4.98 28.97 5.82
C VAL A 50 3.98 27.85 6.01
N VAL A 51 4.39 26.62 5.74
CA VAL A 51 3.71 25.38 6.15
C VAL A 51 4.31 24.92 7.47
N TYR A 52 3.46 24.57 8.43
CA TYR A 52 3.87 24.03 9.72
C TYR A 52 3.17 22.72 10.04
N THR A 53 3.95 21.71 10.42
CA THR A 53 3.44 20.44 10.93
C THR A 53 3.21 20.52 12.44
N SER A 54 1.99 20.82 12.83
CA SER A 54 1.50 20.69 14.19
C SER A 54 0.99 19.27 14.46
N SER A 55 0.23 19.09 15.51
CA SER A 55 -0.29 17.79 15.94
C SER A 55 -1.72 17.92 16.45
N THR A 56 -2.53 16.89 16.24
CA THR A 56 -3.83 16.73 16.93
C THR A 56 -3.70 16.68 18.44
N GLN A 57 -2.47 16.61 18.99
CA GLN A 57 -2.22 16.70 20.41
C GLN A 57 -2.05 18.14 20.93
N ALA A 58 -2.05 19.16 20.07
CA ALA A 58 -1.87 20.56 20.46
C ALA A 58 -2.93 21.02 21.48
N ASP A 59 -4.13 20.44 21.46
CA ASP A 59 -5.22 20.73 22.40
C ASP A 59 -5.15 19.91 23.71
N ARG A 60 -4.17 19.03 23.86
CA ARG A 60 -4.04 18.18 25.06
C ARG A 60 -3.22 18.87 26.13
N ASP A 61 -3.65 18.68 27.39
CA ASP A 61 -2.90 19.16 28.57
C ASP A 61 -1.68 18.26 28.84
N ASN A 62 -0.64 18.46 28.04
CA ASN A 62 0.68 17.86 28.24
C ASN A 62 1.77 18.77 27.62
N ALA A 63 3.03 18.56 28.03
CA ALA A 63 4.14 19.42 27.63
C ALA A 63 4.35 19.43 26.09
N TYR A 64 4.16 18.33 25.41
CA TYR A 64 4.23 18.27 23.94
C TYR A 64 3.10 19.08 23.28
N GLY A 65 1.85 18.86 23.69
CA GLY A 65 0.70 19.62 23.20
C GLY A 65 0.88 21.12 23.40
N ALA A 66 1.21 21.54 24.62
CA ALA A 66 1.48 22.94 24.95
C ALA A 66 2.59 23.56 24.08
N SER A 67 3.64 22.80 23.78
CA SER A 67 4.73 23.28 22.90
C SER A 67 4.28 23.45 21.44
N LYS A 68 3.43 22.54 20.93
CA LYS A 68 2.86 22.66 19.58
C LYS A 68 1.90 23.85 19.50
N LEU A 69 1.03 24.02 20.49
CA LEU A 69 0.13 25.19 20.58
C LEU A 69 0.92 26.51 20.67
N GLY A 70 2.02 26.55 21.44
CA GLY A 70 2.89 27.69 21.51
C GLY A 70 3.51 28.09 20.16
N ALA A 71 3.90 27.10 19.37
CA ALA A 71 4.41 27.30 18.00
C ALA A 71 3.29 27.79 17.05
N GLU A 72 2.08 27.21 17.12
CA GLU A 72 0.92 27.67 16.35
C GLU A 72 0.62 29.15 16.63
N ASN A 73 0.61 29.56 17.91
CA ASN A 73 0.36 30.93 18.32
C ASN A 73 1.40 31.92 17.76
N ALA A 74 2.69 31.52 17.71
CA ALA A 74 3.75 32.33 17.10
C ALA A 74 3.50 32.52 15.59
N LEU A 75 3.14 31.47 14.87
CA LEU A 75 2.84 31.51 13.44
C LEU A 75 1.60 32.37 13.12
N PHE A 76 0.52 32.20 13.86
CA PHE A 76 -0.66 33.07 13.71
C PHE A 76 -0.36 34.52 14.08
N GLY A 77 0.57 34.74 15.02
CA GLY A 77 1.12 36.05 15.30
C GLY A 77 1.82 36.68 14.09
N LEU A 78 2.69 35.93 13.42
CA LEU A 78 3.36 36.33 12.18
C LEU A 78 2.33 36.70 11.08
N GLN A 79 1.33 35.86 10.88
CA GLN A 79 0.25 36.09 9.90
C GLN A 79 -0.48 37.39 10.18
N ARG A 80 -0.88 37.65 11.45
CA ARG A 80 -1.58 38.89 11.84
C ARG A 80 -0.71 40.14 11.70
N ALA A 81 0.56 40.03 12.07
CA ALA A 81 1.45 41.20 12.08
C ALA A 81 1.96 41.61 10.69
N HIS A 82 2.21 40.64 9.82
CA HIS A 82 2.90 40.84 8.53
C HIS A 82 2.09 40.39 7.31
N GLY A 83 0.90 39.77 7.50
CA GLY A 83 0.09 39.24 6.41
C GLY A 83 0.78 38.09 5.64
N VAL A 84 1.71 37.39 6.27
CA VAL A 84 2.36 36.19 5.73
C VAL A 84 1.37 35.05 5.68
N PRO A 85 1.21 34.34 4.53
CA PRO A 85 0.37 33.14 4.47
C PRO A 85 0.96 32.05 5.38
N VAL A 86 0.14 31.52 6.30
CA VAL A 86 0.54 30.44 7.22
C VAL A 86 -0.46 29.29 7.10
N HIS A 87 0.06 28.08 6.85
CA HIS A 87 -0.72 26.86 6.75
C HIS A 87 -0.31 25.92 7.88
N VAL A 88 -1.12 25.86 8.94
CA VAL A 88 -0.89 25.00 10.10
C VAL A 88 -1.64 23.70 9.93
N PHE A 89 -0.94 22.55 9.92
CA PHE A 89 -1.51 21.23 9.83
C PHE A 89 -1.46 20.54 11.19
N ARG A 90 -2.59 20.32 11.83
CA ARG A 90 -2.71 19.45 13.00
C ARG A 90 -2.80 17.99 12.55
N LEU A 91 -1.63 17.42 12.21
CA LEU A 91 -1.56 16.07 11.68
C LEU A 91 -1.84 15.02 12.76
N PRO A 92 -2.61 13.95 12.43
CA PRO A 92 -2.68 12.74 13.25
C PRO A 92 -1.36 11.95 13.13
N ASN A 93 -1.36 10.65 13.48
CA ASN A 93 -0.16 9.84 13.35
C ASN A 93 0.22 9.68 11.87
N VAL A 94 1.30 10.33 11.46
CA VAL A 94 1.88 10.18 10.13
C VAL A 94 2.63 8.86 10.06
N PHE A 95 2.41 8.08 9.00
CA PHE A 95 3.10 6.82 8.76
C PHE A 95 3.55 6.70 7.31
N GLY A 96 4.53 5.84 7.08
CA GLY A 96 5.07 5.56 5.75
C GLY A 96 6.51 5.06 5.79
N LYS A 97 7.09 4.97 4.59
CA LYS A 97 8.50 4.58 4.41
C LYS A 97 9.46 5.50 5.17
N TRP A 98 10.62 4.97 5.57
CA TRP A 98 11.75 5.66 6.19
C TRP A 98 11.51 6.22 7.60
N CYS A 99 10.33 6.04 8.19
CA CYS A 99 10.12 6.40 9.57
C CYS A 99 10.99 5.52 10.50
N LYS A 100 11.66 6.13 11.49
CA LYS A 100 12.52 5.38 12.42
C LYS A 100 11.67 4.42 13.27
N PRO A 101 11.92 3.10 13.19
CA PRO A 101 11.22 2.11 14.03
C PRO A 101 11.67 2.23 15.48
N ASN A 102 10.88 1.70 16.41
CA ASN A 102 11.14 1.68 17.86
C ASN A 102 11.42 3.09 18.42
N TYR A 103 10.77 4.11 17.86
CA TYR A 103 10.91 5.49 18.32
C TYR A 103 9.56 6.14 18.60
N ASN A 104 8.83 6.60 17.59
CA ASN A 104 7.59 7.37 17.78
C ASN A 104 6.44 6.96 16.84
N SER A 105 6.54 5.85 16.13
CA SER A 105 5.48 5.35 15.25
C SER A 105 5.23 3.88 15.52
N ALA A 106 4.00 3.56 15.92
CA ALA A 106 3.56 2.17 16.07
C ALA A 106 3.62 1.43 14.71
N VAL A 107 3.18 2.08 13.62
CA VAL A 107 3.23 1.48 12.27
C VAL A 107 4.66 1.11 11.88
N ALA A 108 5.61 2.04 12.01
CA ALA A 108 7.01 1.79 11.70
C ALA A 108 7.60 0.65 12.54
N THR A 109 7.29 0.65 13.84
CA THR A 109 7.74 -0.38 14.77
C THR A 109 7.16 -1.74 14.43
N PHE A 110 5.86 -1.84 14.15
CA PHE A 110 5.20 -3.08 13.77
C PHE A 110 5.72 -3.60 12.43
N CYS A 111 5.82 -2.74 11.41
CA CYS A 111 6.36 -3.14 10.11
C CYS A 111 7.79 -3.68 10.23
N HIS A 112 8.66 -2.97 10.94
CA HIS A 112 10.05 -3.37 11.14
C HIS A 112 10.17 -4.69 11.90
N ASN A 113 9.48 -4.81 13.04
CA ASN A 113 9.61 -5.97 13.90
C ASN A 113 8.97 -7.20 13.27
N ILE A 114 7.75 -7.08 12.73
CA ILE A 114 7.06 -8.20 12.09
C ILE A 114 7.85 -8.70 10.87
N ALA A 115 8.39 -7.81 10.04
CA ALA A 115 9.22 -8.21 8.90
C ALA A 115 10.42 -9.09 9.32
N ARG A 116 10.98 -8.84 10.50
CA ARG A 116 12.16 -9.55 11.04
C ARG A 116 11.82 -10.67 12.01
N GLY A 117 10.54 -10.96 12.25
CA GLY A 117 10.13 -11.97 13.24
C GLY A 117 10.40 -11.56 14.69
N LEU A 118 10.59 -10.26 14.94
CA LEU A 118 10.77 -9.72 16.28
C LEU A 118 9.40 -9.51 16.96
N PRO A 119 9.34 -9.56 18.29
CA PRO A 119 8.09 -9.35 19.02
C PRO A 119 7.59 -7.90 18.86
N ILE A 120 6.28 -7.73 18.87
CA ILE A 120 5.61 -6.45 19.01
C ILE A 120 4.84 -6.40 20.31
N GLN A 121 4.67 -5.20 20.87
CA GLN A 121 3.87 -4.99 22.06
C GLN A 121 2.60 -4.20 21.70
N VAL A 122 1.45 -4.76 22.01
CA VAL A 122 0.13 -4.15 21.88
C VAL A 122 -0.49 -4.07 23.26
N ASN A 123 -0.44 -2.88 23.89
CA ASN A 123 -0.92 -2.71 25.26
C ASN A 123 -2.45 -2.72 25.35
N ASP A 124 -3.10 -2.05 24.40
CA ASP A 124 -4.56 -2.02 24.27
C ASP A 124 -4.93 -2.22 22.78
N PRO A 125 -5.36 -3.42 22.41
CA PRO A 125 -5.77 -3.71 21.03
C PRO A 125 -6.96 -2.88 20.53
N ALA A 126 -7.83 -2.43 21.45
CA ALA A 126 -9.02 -1.65 21.12
C ALA A 126 -8.74 -0.14 21.00
N ALA A 127 -7.56 0.33 21.41
CA ALA A 127 -7.21 1.74 21.37
C ALA A 127 -7.35 2.29 19.93
N PRO A 128 -8.15 3.35 19.73
CA PRO A 128 -8.31 3.94 18.41
C PRO A 128 -7.05 4.70 17.99
N VAL A 129 -6.73 4.65 16.72
CA VAL A 129 -5.65 5.41 16.11
C VAL A 129 -6.09 6.01 14.79
N THR A 130 -5.86 7.32 14.63
CA THR A 130 -6.05 8.01 13.35
C THR A 130 -4.69 8.18 12.67
N LEU A 131 -4.65 7.84 11.39
CA LEU A 131 -3.46 7.74 10.58
C LEU A 131 -3.59 8.62 9.33
N VAL A 132 -2.48 9.19 8.88
CA VAL A 132 -2.34 9.83 7.57
C VAL A 132 -1.06 9.33 6.89
N TYR A 133 -1.16 9.00 5.61
CA TYR A 133 -0.02 8.49 4.86
C TYR A 133 0.94 9.61 4.47
N VAL A 134 2.23 9.38 4.61
CA VAL A 134 3.25 10.42 4.41
C VAL A 134 3.25 10.97 2.99
N ASP A 135 2.99 10.15 1.98
CA ASP A 135 2.97 10.61 0.59
C ASP A 135 1.77 11.54 0.33
N ASP A 136 0.60 11.30 0.98
CA ASP A 136 -0.56 12.21 0.91
C ASP A 136 -0.24 13.57 1.57
N VAL A 137 0.54 13.55 2.66
CA VAL A 137 1.02 14.80 3.30
C VAL A 137 1.95 15.57 2.38
N ILE A 138 2.92 14.89 1.76
CA ILE A 138 3.89 15.49 0.84
C ILE A 138 3.18 16.05 -0.38
N GLU A 139 2.27 15.29 -0.98
CA GLU A 139 1.48 15.74 -2.13
C GLU A 139 0.71 17.03 -1.80
N ARG A 140 0.09 17.07 -0.62
CA ARG A 140 -0.64 18.27 -0.18
C ARG A 140 0.27 19.48 0.00
N PHE A 141 1.46 19.28 0.55
CA PHE A 141 2.45 20.35 0.70
C PHE A 141 2.95 20.88 -0.64
N MET A 142 3.20 20.00 -1.60
CA MET A 142 3.59 20.38 -2.96
C MET A 142 2.48 21.17 -3.67
N GLN A 143 1.21 20.73 -3.55
CA GLN A 143 0.08 21.49 -4.10
C GLN A 143 0.00 22.92 -3.55
N LEU A 144 0.24 23.12 -2.24
CA LEU A 144 0.29 24.46 -1.65
C LEU A 144 1.45 25.29 -2.20
N MET A 145 2.61 24.68 -2.35
CA MET A 145 3.78 25.36 -2.92
C MET A 145 3.52 25.77 -4.38
N ASP A 146 2.77 24.97 -5.13
CA ASP A 146 2.38 25.25 -6.52
C ASP A 146 1.18 26.21 -6.63
N GLY A 147 0.71 26.77 -5.48
CA GLY A 147 -0.32 27.80 -5.44
C GLY A 147 -1.76 27.32 -5.29
N ALA A 148 -1.97 26.06 -4.95
CA ALA A 148 -3.31 25.55 -4.63
C ALA A 148 -3.80 26.16 -3.28
N ASP A 149 -5.12 26.38 -3.18
CA ASP A 149 -5.73 26.82 -1.93
C ASP A 149 -5.66 25.76 -0.83
N ALA A 150 -5.47 26.18 0.41
CA ALA A 150 -5.53 25.28 1.56
C ALA A 150 -6.97 24.81 1.79
N ALA A 151 -7.18 23.49 1.85
CA ALA A 151 -8.41 22.94 2.43
C ALA A 151 -8.33 23.14 3.95
N LEU A 152 -9.29 23.87 4.53
CA LEU A 152 -9.33 24.18 5.96
C LEU A 152 -10.46 23.38 6.64
N ASP A 153 -10.24 22.99 7.89
CA ASP A 153 -11.28 22.49 8.76
C ASP A 153 -12.12 23.64 9.37
N ALA A 154 -13.08 23.30 10.25
CA ALA A 154 -13.95 24.28 10.90
C ALA A 154 -13.22 25.28 11.82
N ASP A 155 -12.04 24.89 12.31
CA ASP A 155 -11.20 25.69 13.21
C ASP A 155 -10.14 26.49 12.46
N GLY A 156 -10.09 26.37 11.12
CA GLY A 156 -9.17 27.11 10.25
C GLY A 156 -7.81 26.45 10.08
N PHE A 157 -7.61 25.21 10.51
CA PHE A 157 -6.39 24.46 10.27
C PHE A 157 -6.39 23.81 8.88
N ALA A 158 -5.23 23.78 8.26
CA ALA A 158 -5.07 23.09 6.97
C ALA A 158 -5.15 21.57 7.16
N THR A 159 -5.81 20.91 6.22
CA THR A 159 -6.09 19.47 6.31
C THR A 159 -5.40 18.67 5.19
N VAL A 160 -5.13 17.40 5.51
CA VAL A 160 -4.71 16.37 4.54
C VAL A 160 -5.76 15.27 4.52
N ALA A 161 -6.13 14.86 3.33
CA ALA A 161 -7.03 13.73 3.11
C ALA A 161 -6.38 12.75 2.11
N PRO A 162 -6.66 11.45 2.22
CA PRO A 162 -7.53 10.82 3.22
C PRO A 162 -6.87 10.65 4.60
N GLN A 163 -7.69 10.63 5.65
CA GLN A 163 -7.28 10.16 6.97
C GLN A 163 -8.00 8.85 7.28
N TYR A 164 -7.35 7.97 8.02
CA TYR A 164 -7.84 6.62 8.30
C TYR A 164 -7.94 6.40 9.80
N THR A 165 -9.08 5.92 10.27
CA THR A 165 -9.28 5.52 11.67
C THR A 165 -9.37 4.00 11.76
N THR A 166 -8.58 3.42 12.66
CA THR A 166 -8.54 1.98 12.95
C THR A 166 -8.20 1.76 14.43
N THR A 167 -7.93 0.54 14.84
CA THR A 167 -7.40 0.23 16.18
C THR A 167 -5.96 -0.28 16.11
N VAL A 168 -5.24 -0.18 17.23
CA VAL A 168 -3.86 -0.67 17.31
C VAL A 168 -3.79 -2.18 17.07
N GLY A 169 -4.77 -2.94 17.56
CA GLY A 169 -4.86 -4.39 17.33
C GLY A 169 -5.09 -4.74 15.86
N GLU A 170 -6.02 -4.04 15.20
CA GLU A 170 -6.29 -4.25 13.78
C GLU A 170 -5.08 -3.91 12.91
N LEU A 171 -4.37 -2.84 13.27
CA LEU A 171 -3.14 -2.44 12.61
C LEU A 171 -2.07 -3.55 12.71
N ALA A 172 -1.87 -4.09 13.91
CA ALA A 172 -0.92 -5.19 14.14
C ALA A 172 -1.32 -6.45 13.35
N ARG A 173 -2.61 -6.82 13.39
CA ARG A 173 -3.17 -7.96 12.64
C ARG A 173 -2.95 -7.79 11.14
N GLN A 174 -3.27 -6.62 10.59
CA GLN A 174 -3.14 -6.36 9.16
C GLN A 174 -1.68 -6.48 8.69
N ILE A 175 -0.73 -5.96 9.45
CA ILE A 175 0.70 -6.05 9.11
C ILE A 175 1.19 -7.51 9.23
N GLN A 176 0.68 -8.28 10.20
CA GLN A 176 1.00 -9.71 10.31
C GLN A 176 0.49 -10.49 9.09
N VAL A 177 -0.72 -10.21 8.62
CA VAL A 177 -1.28 -10.82 7.40
C VAL A 177 -0.40 -10.54 6.18
N PHE A 178 0.20 -9.35 6.05
CA PHE A 178 1.14 -9.06 4.97
C PHE A 178 2.39 -9.94 5.02
N LYS A 179 2.93 -10.21 6.22
CA LYS A 179 4.02 -11.17 6.38
C LYS A 179 3.60 -12.57 5.97
N ASP A 180 2.44 -13.01 6.46
CA ASP A 180 1.94 -14.36 6.26
C ASP A 180 1.58 -14.62 4.79
N SER A 181 1.23 -13.58 4.03
CA SER A 181 0.92 -13.68 2.60
C SER A 181 2.06 -14.28 1.77
N ARG A 182 3.30 -14.17 2.22
CA ARG A 182 4.46 -14.77 1.54
C ARG A 182 4.52 -16.30 1.68
N THR A 183 3.80 -16.85 2.64
CA THR A 183 3.67 -18.31 2.86
C THR A 183 2.33 -18.83 2.40
N THR A 184 1.25 -18.11 2.70
CA THR A 184 -0.11 -18.50 2.31
C THR A 184 -0.42 -18.18 0.84
N LEU A 185 0.35 -17.27 0.24
CA LEU A 185 0.15 -16.64 -1.07
C LEU A 185 -1.14 -15.80 -1.12
N MET A 186 -1.88 -15.66 -0.01
CA MET A 186 -3.09 -14.87 0.08
C MET A 186 -2.73 -13.41 0.28
N THR A 187 -2.93 -12.58 -0.74
CA THR A 187 -2.69 -11.14 -0.72
C THR A 187 -4.01 -10.41 -0.48
N GLU A 188 -4.01 -9.52 0.50
CA GLU A 188 -5.13 -8.64 0.83
C GLU A 188 -5.45 -7.65 -0.31
N ARG A 189 -6.52 -6.86 -0.13
CA ARG A 189 -6.95 -5.82 -1.08
C ARG A 189 -5.99 -4.62 -1.05
N VAL A 190 -4.77 -4.81 -1.52
CA VAL A 190 -3.67 -3.84 -1.42
C VAL A 190 -3.71 -2.72 -2.48
N GLY A 191 -4.80 -2.60 -3.22
CA GLY A 191 -4.89 -1.64 -4.34
C GLY A 191 -5.29 -0.22 -3.93
N THR A 192 -5.99 -0.02 -2.81
CA THR A 192 -6.55 1.28 -2.40
C THR A 192 -6.55 1.47 -0.89
N GLY A 193 -6.73 2.72 -0.46
CA GLY A 193 -7.01 3.09 0.93
C GLY A 193 -5.88 2.74 1.91
N LEU A 194 -6.27 2.55 3.17
CA LEU A 194 -5.33 2.26 4.27
C LEU A 194 -4.50 1.00 4.01
N VAL A 195 -5.13 -0.07 3.49
CA VAL A 195 -4.44 -1.34 3.25
C VAL A 195 -3.33 -1.19 2.22
N ARG A 196 -3.54 -0.42 1.13
CA ARG A 196 -2.51 -0.07 0.15
C ARG A 196 -1.33 0.66 0.81
N ALA A 197 -1.62 1.70 1.58
CA ALA A 197 -0.59 2.52 2.23
C ALA A 197 0.20 1.72 3.27
N LEU A 198 -0.47 0.87 4.06
CA LEU A 198 0.17 -0.02 5.04
C LEU A 198 1.03 -1.10 4.38
N TYR A 199 0.55 -1.69 3.27
CA TYR A 199 1.30 -2.69 2.54
C TYR A 199 2.58 -2.10 1.93
N ALA A 200 2.48 -0.95 1.26
CA ALA A 200 3.65 -0.23 0.74
C ALA A 200 4.64 0.11 1.86
N THR A 201 4.13 0.54 3.02
CA THR A 201 4.95 0.80 4.20
C THR A 201 5.63 -0.48 4.68
N TYR A 202 4.87 -1.59 4.89
CA TYR A 202 5.43 -2.86 5.35
C TYR A 202 6.55 -3.36 4.42
N VAL A 203 6.32 -3.36 3.11
CA VAL A 203 7.31 -3.81 2.12
C VAL A 203 8.57 -2.96 2.18
N SER A 204 8.47 -1.66 2.45
CA SER A 204 9.63 -0.77 2.60
C SER A 204 10.53 -1.09 3.81
N TYR A 205 10.04 -1.86 4.77
CA TYR A 205 10.80 -2.32 5.94
C TYR A 205 11.40 -3.72 5.77
N LEU A 206 11.15 -4.41 4.66
CA LEU A 206 11.79 -5.69 4.39
C LEU A 206 13.31 -5.51 4.28
N PRO A 207 14.11 -6.32 4.97
CA PRO A 207 15.53 -6.34 4.76
C PRO A 207 15.86 -7.00 3.40
N PRO A 208 17.00 -6.67 2.76
CA PRO A 208 17.30 -7.10 1.39
C PRO A 208 17.25 -8.61 1.15
N GLU A 209 17.61 -9.41 2.15
CA GLU A 209 17.56 -10.87 2.11
C GLU A 209 16.13 -11.43 1.97
N LEU A 210 15.12 -10.61 2.29
CA LEU A 210 13.72 -10.96 2.14
C LEU A 210 13.05 -10.35 0.89
N PHE A 211 13.79 -9.78 -0.06
CA PHE A 211 13.19 -9.26 -1.29
C PHE A 211 12.67 -10.36 -2.22
N ALA A 212 13.16 -11.57 -2.07
CA ALA A 212 12.69 -12.75 -2.79
C ALA A 212 12.19 -13.83 -1.83
N TYR A 213 11.25 -14.64 -2.29
CA TYR A 213 10.79 -15.83 -1.59
C TYR A 213 10.36 -16.90 -2.60
N THR A 214 10.51 -18.16 -2.20
CA THR A 214 10.14 -19.30 -3.03
C THR A 214 8.67 -19.62 -2.84
N VAL A 215 7.97 -19.91 -3.93
CA VAL A 215 6.59 -20.42 -3.92
C VAL A 215 6.58 -21.95 -4.09
N PRO A 216 5.58 -22.65 -3.55
CA PRO A 216 5.43 -24.09 -3.75
C PRO A 216 5.31 -24.45 -5.23
N GLN A 217 6.00 -25.51 -5.62
CA GLN A 217 5.90 -26.11 -6.95
C GLN A 217 5.40 -27.56 -6.83
N TYR A 218 4.48 -27.92 -7.69
CA TYR A 218 3.86 -29.24 -7.76
C TYR A 218 4.21 -29.87 -9.12
N GLY A 219 5.22 -30.75 -9.12
CA GLY A 219 5.71 -31.44 -10.31
C GLY A 219 5.10 -32.84 -10.47
N ASP A 220 4.79 -33.23 -11.71
CA ASP A 220 4.42 -34.58 -12.11
C ASP A 220 4.96 -34.84 -13.55
N PRO A 221 4.79 -36.07 -14.13
CA PRO A 221 5.28 -36.37 -15.47
C PRO A 221 4.78 -35.46 -16.61
N ARG A 222 3.75 -34.64 -16.36
CA ARG A 222 3.21 -33.70 -17.35
C ARG A 222 3.96 -32.35 -17.34
N GLY A 223 4.62 -31.99 -16.21
CA GLY A 223 5.31 -30.74 -16.01
C GLY A 223 5.10 -30.22 -14.59
N VAL A 224 5.23 -28.91 -14.38
CA VAL A 224 5.15 -28.25 -13.09
C VAL A 224 3.91 -27.34 -13.04
N PHE A 225 3.28 -27.24 -11.87
CA PHE A 225 2.29 -26.23 -11.53
C PHE A 225 2.78 -25.43 -10.31
N ALA A 226 2.64 -24.12 -10.33
CA ALA A 226 2.97 -23.25 -9.20
C ALA A 226 1.94 -22.13 -9.05
N GLU A 227 1.50 -21.93 -7.82
CA GLU A 227 0.66 -20.79 -7.44
C GLU A 227 1.58 -19.61 -7.11
N MET A 228 1.28 -18.42 -7.64
CA MET A 228 2.04 -17.21 -7.37
C MET A 228 1.31 -16.30 -6.38
N LEU A 229 0.00 -16.16 -6.55
CA LEU A 229 -0.81 -15.17 -5.85
C LEU A 229 -2.26 -15.65 -5.74
N LYS A 230 -2.85 -15.46 -4.56
CA LYS A 230 -4.28 -15.63 -4.26
C LYS A 230 -4.82 -14.34 -3.70
N THR A 231 -6.09 -14.07 -3.94
CA THR A 231 -6.78 -12.91 -3.37
C THR A 231 -8.15 -13.32 -2.81
N PRO A 232 -8.69 -12.60 -1.82
CA PRO A 232 -9.98 -12.97 -1.20
C PRO A 232 -11.17 -12.94 -2.17
N ASP A 233 -11.11 -12.12 -3.21
CA ASP A 233 -12.25 -11.79 -4.07
C ASP A 233 -11.94 -11.71 -5.57
N CYS A 234 -10.68 -11.87 -5.98
CA CYS A 234 -10.25 -11.83 -7.37
C CYS A 234 -9.50 -13.11 -7.79
N GLY A 235 -9.71 -14.20 -7.08
CA GLY A 235 -9.21 -15.52 -7.44
C GLY A 235 -7.71 -15.71 -7.21
N GLN A 236 -7.09 -16.51 -8.09
CA GLN A 236 -5.67 -16.84 -7.96
C GLN A 236 -4.93 -16.74 -9.30
N PHE A 237 -3.65 -16.38 -9.20
CA PHE A 237 -2.68 -16.42 -10.29
C PHE A 237 -1.73 -17.60 -10.12
N SER A 238 -1.56 -18.35 -11.22
CA SER A 238 -0.73 -19.55 -11.25
C SER A 238 0.02 -19.61 -12.58
N TYR A 239 0.98 -20.49 -12.69
CA TYR A 239 1.51 -20.95 -13.97
C TYR A 239 1.63 -22.46 -13.96
N PHE A 240 1.65 -23.06 -15.14
CA PHE A 240 2.03 -24.44 -15.31
C PHE A 240 2.90 -24.63 -16.55
N THR A 241 3.63 -25.74 -16.54
CA THR A 241 4.36 -26.23 -17.72
C THR A 241 3.74 -27.52 -18.23
N ALA A 242 3.95 -27.80 -19.49
CA ALA A 242 3.60 -29.08 -20.10
C ALA A 242 4.68 -29.51 -21.10
N HIS A 243 5.12 -30.75 -20.97
CA HIS A 243 6.07 -31.36 -21.93
C HIS A 243 5.40 -31.55 -23.31
N PRO A 244 6.17 -31.72 -24.38
CA PRO A 244 5.65 -31.97 -25.72
C PRO A 244 4.62 -33.14 -25.74
N GLY A 245 3.49 -32.95 -26.42
CA GLY A 245 2.42 -33.89 -26.52
C GLY A 245 1.51 -34.05 -25.31
N ILE A 246 1.82 -33.37 -24.19
CA ILE A 246 1.02 -33.47 -22.96
C ILE A 246 -0.26 -32.63 -23.08
N THR A 247 -1.36 -33.21 -22.67
CA THR A 247 -2.67 -32.56 -22.50
C THR A 247 -2.98 -32.35 -21.02
N ARG A 248 -3.43 -31.15 -20.67
CA ARG A 248 -3.97 -30.79 -19.35
C ARG A 248 -5.44 -30.37 -19.50
N GLY A 249 -6.23 -30.45 -18.44
CA GLY A 249 -7.66 -30.15 -18.46
C GLY A 249 -8.47 -31.45 -18.58
N GLY A 250 -9.42 -31.51 -19.51
CA GLY A 250 -10.41 -32.61 -19.62
C GLY A 250 -11.44 -32.46 -18.51
N HIS A 251 -11.98 -31.29 -18.32
CA HIS A 251 -13.01 -30.98 -17.32
C HIS A 251 -13.85 -29.75 -17.73
N TYR A 252 -14.96 -29.55 -17.03
CA TYR A 252 -15.79 -28.36 -17.16
C TYR A 252 -16.07 -27.73 -15.79
N HIS A 253 -16.58 -26.48 -15.83
CA HIS A 253 -16.96 -25.71 -14.67
C HIS A 253 -18.41 -25.23 -14.76
N HIS A 254 -19.05 -24.96 -13.61
CA HIS A 254 -20.39 -24.34 -13.58
C HIS A 254 -20.32 -22.81 -13.44
N SER A 255 -19.42 -22.30 -12.61
CA SER A 255 -19.28 -20.86 -12.32
C SER A 255 -17.84 -20.37 -12.37
N LYS A 256 -16.88 -21.26 -12.16
CA LYS A 256 -15.46 -20.94 -12.29
C LYS A 256 -15.12 -20.59 -13.74
N THR A 257 -14.39 -19.52 -13.92
CA THR A 257 -13.83 -19.09 -15.20
C THR A 257 -12.33 -18.97 -15.11
N GLU A 258 -11.65 -19.27 -16.20
CA GLU A 258 -10.20 -19.22 -16.25
C GLU A 258 -9.73 -18.44 -17.49
N LYS A 259 -8.61 -17.75 -17.34
CA LYS A 259 -7.91 -17.06 -18.43
C LYS A 259 -6.52 -17.67 -18.57
N PHE A 260 -6.21 -18.16 -19.76
CA PHE A 260 -4.92 -18.75 -20.09
C PHE A 260 -4.16 -17.80 -21.03
N LEU A 261 -2.88 -17.63 -20.78
CA LEU A 261 -1.95 -16.93 -21.67
C LEU A 261 -0.73 -17.82 -21.88
N VAL A 262 -0.54 -18.30 -23.09
CA VAL A 262 0.67 -19.06 -23.46
C VAL A 262 1.85 -18.10 -23.52
N ILE A 263 2.85 -18.32 -22.67
CA ILE A 263 4.07 -17.48 -22.59
C ILE A 263 5.19 -18.04 -23.49
N LYS A 264 5.25 -19.36 -23.61
CA LYS A 264 6.24 -20.08 -24.43
C LYS A 264 5.63 -21.37 -24.98
N GLY A 265 5.98 -21.72 -26.20
CA GLY A 265 5.54 -22.95 -26.86
C GLY A 265 4.29 -22.77 -27.70
N GLN A 266 3.74 -23.89 -28.17
CA GLN A 266 2.57 -23.93 -29.04
C GLN A 266 1.45 -24.74 -28.38
N ALA A 267 0.26 -24.16 -28.33
CA ALA A 267 -0.90 -24.74 -27.65
C ALA A 267 -2.05 -24.97 -28.60
N ARG A 268 -2.72 -26.09 -28.41
CA ARG A 268 -4.04 -26.36 -28.98
C ARG A 268 -5.05 -26.48 -27.85
N PHE A 269 -6.05 -25.60 -27.85
CA PHE A 269 -7.22 -25.71 -26.98
C PHE A 269 -8.32 -26.45 -27.72
N LYS A 270 -9.04 -27.32 -27.03
CA LYS A 270 -10.28 -27.95 -27.48
C LYS A 270 -11.38 -27.62 -26.50
N PHE A 271 -12.57 -27.43 -27.04
CA PHE A 271 -13.79 -27.15 -26.28
C PHE A 271 -14.92 -28.04 -26.83
N ARG A 272 -15.82 -28.46 -25.95
CA ARG A 272 -17.08 -29.11 -26.33
C ARG A 272 -18.21 -28.65 -25.42
N HIS A 273 -19.29 -28.15 -26.00
CA HIS A 273 -20.48 -27.72 -25.28
C HIS A 273 -21.20 -28.91 -24.66
N MET A 274 -21.49 -28.85 -23.36
CA MET A 274 -22.01 -30.01 -22.60
C MET A 274 -23.41 -30.44 -22.99
N GLN A 275 -24.25 -29.53 -23.50
CA GLN A 275 -25.63 -29.86 -23.92
C GLN A 275 -25.75 -30.15 -25.42
N THR A 276 -25.14 -29.32 -26.27
CA THR A 276 -25.31 -29.43 -27.73
C THR A 276 -24.29 -30.35 -28.38
N GLY A 277 -23.16 -30.65 -27.70
CA GLY A 277 -22.05 -31.38 -28.28
C GLY A 277 -21.23 -30.59 -29.31
N GLU A 278 -21.53 -29.32 -29.55
CA GLU A 278 -20.74 -28.44 -30.39
C GLU A 278 -19.28 -28.40 -29.94
N THR A 279 -18.36 -28.50 -30.91
CA THR A 279 -16.92 -28.51 -30.63
C THR A 279 -16.25 -27.28 -31.25
N HIS A 280 -15.21 -26.77 -30.56
CA HIS A 280 -14.37 -25.71 -31.06
C HIS A 280 -12.91 -26.04 -30.78
N GLU A 281 -12.02 -25.70 -31.75
CA GLU A 281 -10.58 -25.87 -31.61
C GLU A 281 -9.90 -24.50 -31.87
N LEU A 282 -8.92 -24.15 -31.04
CA LEU A 282 -8.16 -22.93 -31.16
C LEU A 282 -6.66 -23.23 -31.01
N LEU A 283 -5.87 -22.65 -31.93
CA LEU A 283 -4.40 -22.72 -31.89
C LEU A 283 -3.83 -21.36 -31.49
N THR A 284 -2.90 -21.38 -30.53
CA THR A 284 -2.18 -20.19 -30.09
C THR A 284 -0.73 -20.52 -29.72
N SER A 285 0.09 -19.50 -29.47
CA SER A 285 1.50 -19.71 -29.10
C SER A 285 2.02 -18.55 -28.24
N GLY A 286 3.21 -18.75 -27.66
CA GLY A 286 3.91 -17.69 -26.92
C GLY A 286 4.32 -16.49 -27.77
N ASP A 287 4.30 -16.60 -29.08
CA ASP A 287 4.58 -15.47 -30.00
C ASP A 287 3.35 -14.56 -30.17
N LYS A 288 2.17 -14.98 -29.69
CA LYS A 288 0.90 -14.30 -29.83
C LYS A 288 0.35 -13.94 -28.45
N ALA A 289 0.25 -12.66 -28.15
CA ALA A 289 -0.34 -12.18 -26.89
C ALA A 289 -1.88 -12.33 -26.92
N GLU A 290 -2.35 -13.57 -26.77
CA GLU A 290 -3.76 -13.94 -26.88
C GLU A 290 -4.24 -14.62 -25.62
N VAL A 291 -5.27 -14.08 -24.98
CA VAL A 291 -5.94 -14.71 -23.84
C VAL A 291 -7.01 -15.66 -24.35
N VAL A 292 -6.94 -16.92 -23.90
CA VAL A 292 -7.98 -17.93 -24.12
C VAL A 292 -8.80 -18.08 -22.84
N GLU A 293 -10.10 -17.90 -22.91
CA GLU A 293 -11.01 -18.04 -21.76
C GLU A 293 -11.73 -19.39 -21.78
N THR A 294 -11.86 -19.99 -20.59
CA THR A 294 -12.76 -21.14 -20.43
C THR A 294 -14.17 -20.63 -20.11
N VAL A 295 -15.15 -21.24 -20.76
CA VAL A 295 -16.55 -20.84 -20.67
C VAL A 295 -17.31 -21.88 -19.83
N PRO A 296 -18.02 -21.46 -18.78
CA PRO A 296 -18.86 -22.39 -18.00
C PRO A 296 -19.82 -23.19 -18.89
N GLY A 297 -19.95 -24.47 -18.58
CA GLY A 297 -20.78 -25.39 -19.37
C GLY A 297 -20.11 -25.95 -20.65
N TRP A 298 -18.85 -25.59 -20.90
CA TRP A 298 -18.01 -26.23 -21.91
C TRP A 298 -16.89 -27.04 -21.26
N THR A 299 -16.74 -28.31 -21.63
CA THR A 299 -15.53 -29.05 -21.29
C THR A 299 -14.38 -28.58 -22.16
N HIS A 300 -13.19 -28.52 -21.60
CA HIS A 300 -12.01 -27.97 -22.28
C HIS A 300 -10.73 -28.72 -21.90
N ASP A 301 -9.79 -28.71 -22.83
CA ASP A 301 -8.40 -29.10 -22.59
C ASP A 301 -7.43 -28.21 -23.33
N ILE A 302 -6.15 -28.26 -22.92
CA ILE A 302 -5.02 -27.63 -23.57
C ILE A 302 -3.91 -28.66 -23.80
N THR A 303 -3.45 -28.77 -25.02
CA THR A 303 -2.36 -29.70 -25.42
C THR A 303 -1.14 -28.90 -25.89
N ASN A 304 0.04 -29.26 -25.40
CA ASN A 304 1.29 -28.79 -26.01
C ASN A 304 1.51 -29.53 -27.34
N ILE A 305 1.38 -28.82 -28.45
CA ILE A 305 1.59 -29.33 -29.80
C ILE A 305 2.97 -29.01 -30.38
N GLY A 306 3.79 -28.28 -29.60
CA GLY A 306 5.18 -27.96 -29.96
C GLY A 306 6.17 -29.05 -29.61
N THR A 307 7.44 -28.81 -29.93
CA THR A 307 8.58 -29.71 -29.68
C THR A 307 9.31 -29.42 -28.36
N ASP A 308 9.05 -28.25 -27.77
CA ASP A 308 9.66 -27.79 -26.53
C ASP A 308 8.65 -27.72 -25.38
N GLU A 309 9.14 -27.49 -24.17
CA GLU A 309 8.27 -27.26 -23.00
C GLU A 309 7.40 -26.01 -23.22
N MET A 310 6.11 -26.18 -23.06
CA MET A 310 5.12 -25.09 -23.05
C MET A 310 5.01 -24.49 -21.64
N VAL A 311 4.95 -23.17 -21.55
CA VAL A 311 4.69 -22.41 -20.31
C VAL A 311 3.43 -21.59 -20.47
N VAL A 312 2.51 -21.72 -19.52
CA VAL A 312 1.20 -21.06 -19.55
C VAL A 312 0.94 -20.36 -18.23
N MET A 313 0.62 -19.06 -18.28
CA MET A 313 0.02 -18.35 -17.15
C MET A 313 -1.47 -18.61 -17.08
N LEU A 314 -1.96 -18.75 -15.86
CA LEU A 314 -3.37 -19.08 -15.57
C LEU A 314 -3.87 -18.15 -14.47
N TRP A 315 -4.98 -17.47 -14.73
CA TRP A 315 -5.81 -16.82 -13.72
C TRP A 315 -7.14 -17.57 -13.61
N ALA A 316 -7.61 -17.78 -12.39
CA ALA A 316 -8.96 -18.28 -12.10
C ALA A 316 -9.70 -17.27 -11.23
N ASN A 317 -11.01 -17.06 -11.45
CA ASN A 317 -11.80 -16.08 -10.71
C ASN A 317 -12.03 -16.44 -9.23
N GLU A 318 -11.69 -17.67 -8.84
CA GLU A 318 -11.80 -18.15 -7.46
C GLU A 318 -10.54 -18.91 -7.03
N VAL A 319 -10.31 -18.99 -5.72
CA VAL A 319 -9.26 -19.83 -5.14
C VAL A 319 -9.72 -21.27 -5.18
N PHE A 320 -8.85 -22.18 -5.65
CA PHE A 320 -9.17 -23.61 -5.70
C PHE A 320 -9.39 -24.18 -4.30
N ASP A 321 -10.58 -24.70 -4.05
CA ASP A 321 -10.96 -25.41 -2.82
C ASP A 321 -11.13 -26.91 -3.12
N ARG A 322 -10.29 -27.74 -2.50
CA ARG A 322 -10.36 -29.21 -2.68
C ARG A 322 -11.65 -29.83 -2.17
N ALA A 323 -12.32 -29.21 -1.21
CA ALA A 323 -13.58 -29.70 -0.65
C ALA A 323 -14.79 -29.37 -1.56
N ARG A 324 -14.67 -28.31 -2.36
CA ARG A 324 -15.71 -27.86 -3.30
C ARG A 324 -15.08 -27.35 -4.61
N PRO A 325 -14.40 -28.25 -5.33
CA PRO A 325 -13.74 -27.84 -6.56
C PRO A 325 -14.79 -27.70 -7.66
N ASP A 326 -15.19 -26.55 -8.08
CA ASP A 326 -16.03 -26.38 -9.26
C ASP A 326 -15.26 -26.84 -10.54
N THR A 327 -14.89 -28.12 -10.54
CA THR A 327 -14.08 -28.77 -11.60
C THR A 327 -14.51 -30.21 -11.73
N PHE A 328 -15.17 -30.52 -12.82
CA PHE A 328 -15.80 -31.85 -13.07
C PHE A 328 -15.13 -32.52 -14.26
N ALA A 329 -14.50 -33.65 -14.03
CA ALA A 329 -13.80 -34.40 -15.06
C ALA A 329 -14.74 -34.80 -16.21
N CYS A 330 -14.38 -34.42 -17.42
CA CYS A 330 -15.11 -34.73 -18.65
C CYS A 330 -14.19 -34.54 -19.85
N ALA A 331 -13.94 -35.57 -20.63
CA ALA A 331 -13.14 -35.45 -21.84
C ALA A 331 -13.81 -34.53 -22.88
N VAL A 332 -13.02 -33.87 -23.68
CA VAL A 332 -13.48 -33.02 -24.80
C VAL A 332 -13.88 -33.87 -26.00
#